data_3032c5b7b7fc7facaab112b71a02d57a
#
_entry.id   3032c5b7b7fc7facaab112b71a02d57a
#
_cell.length_a   1.000
_cell.length_b   1.000
_cell.length_c   1.000
_cell.angle_alpha   90.00
_cell.angle_beta   90.00
_cell.angle_gamma   90.00
#
_symmetry.space_group_name_H-M   'P 1'
#
loop_
_entity.id
_entity.type
_entity.pdbx_description
1 polymer ?
#
loop_
_entity_poly.entity_id
_entity_poly.type
_entity_poly.pdbx_seq_one_letter_code
_entity_poly.pdbx_strand_id
1 'polypeptide(L)'
;MIEVSPPILRDTSMHQSRTPSPPRVRAHPVRLASKSRCPLRVVILMLTVTLRANVAAQSPDLATLSAQGQSALKDQQYDRAAQAYEQIIKLDPRSALAHSNLGLALYMSSRYPKAIIELQKALDLNPHLDHARVLLALSYFNSGDIGHATPLLEKAYQADKNDPVVAAHLGLAYMRQENDEKALAALSRWVELEPNNPDALYFKGKAAMFLASDSFVALTKAAPDSYRMFQLRGEMLRQQGQGPAAISEYKKAIAQKADAAGLHYALGTLYREAGRLEEALAEFNEELRISPNDAMTNFFIGDVYLQQDNIDSAQKYLRQALSLQPNLADAQIDMAKTYGRQNKSAEAIKLLEGVVKSDADQQDAHYLLFTFYRDQGQTEQAKKELAIFEELKRKTRDREQKLMRLESLN
;
A
#
# COMPACT_ATOMS: atom_id res chain seq x y z
N MET A 1 63.18 -43.36 -11.07
CA MET A 1 62.12 -43.23 -12.08
C MET A 1 60.80 -43.64 -11.42
N ILE A 2 60.05 -42.72 -10.93
CA ILE A 2 58.67 -42.91 -10.48
C ILE A 2 57.89 -41.76 -11.09
N GLU A 3 57.09 -42.07 -12.09
CA GLU A 3 56.18 -41.14 -12.76
C GLU A 3 55.06 -40.72 -11.79
N VAL A 4 54.93 -39.42 -11.58
CA VAL A 4 53.79 -38.83 -10.83
C VAL A 4 52.88 -38.17 -11.87
N SER A 5 51.73 -38.80 -12.10
CA SER A 5 50.65 -38.25 -12.92
C SER A 5 50.03 -37.02 -12.27
N PRO A 6 49.60 -35.97 -13.02
CA PRO A 6 48.96 -34.80 -12.46
C PRO A 6 47.49 -35.08 -12.09
N PRO A 7 46.93 -34.36 -11.09
CA PRO A 7 45.55 -34.56 -10.67
C PRO A 7 44.56 -33.94 -11.68
N ILE A 8 43.53 -34.71 -11.97
CA ILE A 8 42.37 -34.34 -12.80
C ILE A 8 41.63 -33.18 -12.13
N LEU A 9 41.62 -32.04 -12.79
CA LEU A 9 40.73 -30.93 -12.46
C LEU A 9 39.27 -31.36 -12.70
N ARG A 10 38.52 -31.56 -11.61
CA ARG A 10 37.06 -31.70 -11.66
C ARG A 10 36.48 -30.33 -11.96
N ASP A 11 35.89 -30.23 -13.14
CA ASP A 11 35.04 -29.15 -13.60
C ASP A 11 33.78 -29.09 -12.70
N THR A 12 33.80 -28.20 -11.70
CA THR A 12 32.63 -27.88 -10.93
C THR A 12 31.89 -26.79 -11.70
N SER A 13 31.10 -27.19 -12.70
CA SER A 13 30.06 -26.35 -13.27
C SER A 13 29.10 -25.95 -12.16
N MET A 14 29.28 -24.71 -11.72
CA MET A 14 28.30 -24.05 -10.83
C MET A 14 26.93 -24.09 -11.51
N HIS A 15 26.06 -24.93 -10.98
CA HIS A 15 24.64 -24.80 -11.17
C HIS A 15 24.25 -23.42 -10.63
N GLN A 16 24.11 -22.44 -11.53
CA GLN A 16 23.35 -21.23 -11.25
C GLN A 16 21.94 -21.66 -10.87
N SER A 17 21.68 -21.70 -9.57
CA SER A 17 20.33 -21.79 -9.04
C SER A 17 19.58 -20.55 -9.52
N ARG A 18 18.82 -20.72 -10.59
CA ARG A 18 17.79 -19.77 -10.97
C ARG A 18 16.85 -19.66 -9.78
N THR A 19 16.92 -18.55 -9.05
CA THR A 19 15.85 -18.17 -8.15
C THR A 19 14.59 -18.03 -9.01
N PRO A 20 13.58 -18.88 -8.81
CA PRO A 20 12.34 -18.71 -9.55
C PRO A 20 11.74 -17.37 -9.17
N SER A 21 11.43 -16.55 -10.16
CA SER A 21 10.53 -15.40 -9.96
C SER A 21 9.30 -15.93 -9.22
N PRO A 22 8.79 -15.20 -8.20
CA PRO A 22 7.61 -15.67 -7.49
C PRO A 22 6.52 -15.94 -8.53
N PRO A 23 5.83 -17.11 -8.46
CA PRO A 23 4.83 -17.46 -9.45
C PRO A 23 3.80 -16.34 -9.49
N ARG A 24 3.64 -15.70 -10.66
CA ARG A 24 2.52 -14.79 -10.90
C ARG A 24 1.28 -15.66 -10.70
N VAL A 25 0.70 -15.58 -9.52
CA VAL A 25 -0.59 -16.23 -9.24
C VAL A 25 -1.57 -15.59 -10.21
N ARG A 26 -1.93 -16.34 -11.28
CA ARG A 26 -3.02 -15.95 -12.16
C ARG A 26 -4.17 -15.55 -11.26
N ALA A 27 -4.56 -14.30 -11.33
CA ALA A 27 -5.66 -13.78 -10.53
C ALA A 27 -6.89 -14.65 -10.88
N HIS A 28 -7.19 -15.63 -10.01
CA HIS A 28 -8.46 -16.30 -10.03
C HIS A 28 -9.55 -15.22 -9.99
N PRO A 29 -10.73 -15.46 -10.56
CA PRO A 29 -11.82 -14.49 -10.53
C PRO A 29 -12.05 -14.10 -9.08
N VAL A 30 -11.51 -12.95 -8.69
CA VAL A 30 -11.73 -12.36 -7.37
C VAL A 30 -13.19 -11.93 -7.38
N ARG A 31 -14.06 -12.81 -6.87
CA ARG A 31 -15.36 -12.36 -6.39
C ARG A 31 -15.01 -11.47 -5.21
N LEU A 32 -15.07 -10.15 -5.41
CA LEU A 32 -15.11 -9.20 -4.30
C LEU A 32 -16.15 -9.75 -3.33
N ALA A 33 -15.71 -10.16 -2.14
CA ALA A 33 -16.54 -10.89 -1.21
C ALA A 33 -17.80 -10.06 -0.96
N SER A 34 -18.95 -10.59 -1.34
CA SER A 34 -20.26 -9.93 -1.34
C SER A 34 -20.79 -9.61 0.06
N LYS A 35 -19.92 -9.57 1.08
CA LYS A 35 -20.25 -9.25 2.46
C LYS A 35 -19.61 -7.96 2.99
N SER A 36 -18.62 -7.35 2.34
CA SER A 36 -18.41 -5.94 2.55
C SER A 36 -19.62 -5.24 1.91
N ARG A 37 -20.43 -4.60 2.74
CA ARG A 37 -21.41 -3.61 2.31
C ARG A 37 -20.60 -2.48 1.66
N CYS A 38 -19.97 -2.76 0.51
CA CYS A 38 -19.72 -1.72 -0.46
C CYS A 38 -21.12 -1.17 -0.72
N PRO A 39 -21.47 0.01 -0.25
CA PRO A 39 -22.58 0.67 -0.84
C PRO A 39 -22.11 0.86 -2.27
N LEU A 40 -22.41 -0.12 -3.16
CA LEU A 40 -22.69 0.26 -4.50
C LEU A 40 -23.76 1.33 -4.28
N ARG A 41 -23.34 2.57 -4.07
CA ARG A 41 -24.09 3.72 -4.48
C ARG A 41 -24.08 3.64 -6.01
N VAL A 42 -24.59 2.49 -6.51
CA VAL A 42 -25.52 2.58 -7.59
C VAL A 42 -26.49 3.60 -7.01
N VAL A 43 -26.16 4.86 -7.23
CA VAL A 43 -27.15 5.89 -7.21
C VAL A 43 -28.18 5.24 -8.14
N ILE A 44 -29.18 4.60 -7.50
CA ILE A 44 -30.43 4.35 -8.16
C ILE A 44 -30.88 5.78 -8.41
N LEU A 45 -30.24 6.40 -9.39
CA LEU A 45 -30.81 7.57 -10.04
C LEU A 45 -32.05 6.95 -10.67
N MET A 46 -33.10 6.90 -9.84
CA MET A 46 -34.43 6.71 -10.36
C MET A 46 -34.59 7.88 -11.34
N LEU A 47 -34.17 7.63 -12.58
CA LEU A 47 -34.64 8.46 -13.68
C LEU A 47 -36.13 8.26 -13.63
N THR A 48 -36.79 9.14 -12.87
CA THR A 48 -38.21 9.37 -13.04
C THR A 48 -38.37 9.68 -14.52
N VAL A 49 -38.83 8.68 -15.25
CA VAL A 49 -39.32 8.87 -16.60
C VAL A 49 -40.47 9.82 -16.46
N THR A 50 -40.19 11.14 -16.50
CA THR A 50 -41.18 12.09 -16.94
C THR A 50 -41.35 11.83 -18.43
N LEU A 51 -42.08 10.76 -18.76
CA LEU A 51 -42.69 10.64 -20.04
C LEU A 51 -43.54 11.92 -20.23
N ARG A 52 -43.01 12.87 -20.98
CA ARG A 52 -43.90 13.91 -21.54
C ARG A 52 -44.92 13.16 -22.35
N ALA A 53 -46.10 13.08 -21.75
CA ALA A 53 -47.32 12.60 -22.39
C ALA A 53 -47.60 13.43 -23.64
N ASN A 54 -47.22 12.87 -24.78
CA ASN A 54 -47.77 13.24 -26.06
C ASN A 54 -47.83 11.98 -26.94
N VAL A 55 -48.51 10.95 -26.43
CA VAL A 55 -49.15 9.92 -27.24
C VAL A 55 -50.45 9.58 -26.57
N ALA A 56 -51.52 9.70 -27.32
CA ALA A 56 -52.86 9.36 -26.93
C ALA A 56 -52.97 7.97 -26.31
N ALA A 57 -53.73 7.87 -25.26
CA ALA A 57 -54.44 6.69 -24.75
C ALA A 57 -53.84 5.30 -25.11
N GLN A 58 -52.63 5.00 -24.61
CA GLN A 58 -52.10 3.64 -24.59
C GLN A 58 -51.50 3.31 -23.26
N SER A 59 -52.27 2.52 -22.61
CA SER A 59 -52.01 1.51 -21.58
C SER A 59 -51.49 1.99 -20.23
N PRO A 60 -52.29 1.83 -19.16
CA PRO A 60 -51.87 1.80 -17.77
C PRO A 60 -50.73 0.80 -17.50
N ASP A 61 -50.46 -0.07 -18.47
CA ASP A 61 -49.51 -1.18 -18.40
C ASP A 61 -48.04 -0.78 -18.32
N LEU A 62 -47.54 0.16 -19.16
CA LEU A 62 -46.11 0.51 -19.15
C LEU A 62 -45.68 1.21 -17.88
N ALA A 63 -46.47 2.12 -17.36
CA ALA A 63 -46.19 2.81 -16.11
C ALA A 63 -46.24 1.85 -14.93
N THR A 64 -47.24 0.97 -14.91
CA THR A 64 -47.39 -0.07 -13.88
C THR A 64 -46.23 -1.07 -13.92
N LEU A 65 -45.85 -1.56 -15.07
CA LEU A 65 -44.71 -2.49 -15.25
C LEU A 65 -43.39 -1.82 -14.87
N SER A 66 -43.18 -0.54 -15.19
CA SER A 66 -42.01 0.21 -14.81
C SER A 66 -41.92 0.36 -13.27
N ALA A 67 -43.02 0.69 -12.61
CA ALA A 67 -43.08 0.78 -11.15
C ALA A 67 -42.83 -0.58 -10.48
N GLN A 68 -43.40 -1.67 -11.05
CA GLN A 68 -43.12 -3.04 -10.55
C GLN A 68 -41.67 -3.42 -10.72
N GLY A 69 -41.05 -3.14 -11.87
CA GLY A 69 -39.64 -3.41 -12.13
C GLY A 69 -38.73 -2.63 -11.17
N GLN A 70 -39.00 -1.34 -10.93
CA GLN A 70 -38.25 -0.50 -10.01
C GLN A 70 -38.42 -0.96 -8.57
N SER A 71 -39.61 -1.29 -8.10
CA SER A 71 -39.84 -1.85 -6.78
C SER A 71 -39.09 -3.17 -6.59
N ALA A 72 -39.18 -4.07 -7.59
CA ALA A 72 -38.47 -5.34 -7.54
C ALA A 72 -36.95 -5.19 -7.50
N LEU A 73 -36.37 -4.22 -8.23
CA LEU A 73 -34.93 -3.88 -8.11
C LEU A 73 -34.57 -3.39 -6.70
N LYS A 74 -35.40 -2.50 -6.12
CA LYS A 74 -35.20 -1.99 -4.76
C LYS A 74 -35.27 -3.10 -3.72
N ASP A 75 -36.19 -4.03 -3.90
CA ASP A 75 -36.41 -5.17 -3.00
C ASP A 75 -35.47 -6.35 -3.31
N GLN A 76 -34.48 -6.15 -4.18
CA GLN A 76 -33.49 -7.16 -4.62
C GLN A 76 -34.12 -8.41 -5.27
N GLN A 77 -35.36 -8.30 -5.76
CA GLN A 77 -36.08 -9.36 -6.47
C GLN A 77 -35.73 -9.31 -7.95
N TYR A 78 -34.47 -9.57 -8.30
CA TYR A 78 -33.92 -9.33 -9.64
C TYR A 78 -34.60 -10.11 -10.74
N ASP A 79 -35.10 -11.33 -10.46
CA ASP A 79 -35.85 -12.12 -11.44
C ASP A 79 -37.20 -11.50 -11.76
N ARG A 80 -37.91 -10.96 -10.76
CA ARG A 80 -39.14 -10.22 -10.97
C ARG A 80 -38.91 -8.91 -11.72
N ALA A 81 -37.84 -8.21 -11.38
CA ALA A 81 -37.44 -7.01 -12.12
C ALA A 81 -37.20 -7.33 -13.61
N ALA A 82 -36.42 -8.39 -13.89
CA ALA A 82 -36.14 -8.81 -15.23
C ALA A 82 -37.47 -9.14 -16.03
N GLN A 83 -38.37 -9.88 -15.39
CA GLN A 83 -39.68 -10.21 -16.02
C GLN A 83 -40.51 -8.95 -16.34
N ALA A 84 -40.53 -7.96 -15.45
CA ALA A 84 -41.23 -6.70 -15.68
C ALA A 84 -40.64 -5.93 -16.87
N TYR A 85 -39.30 -5.81 -16.93
CA TYR A 85 -38.63 -5.13 -18.03
C TYR A 85 -38.71 -5.90 -19.36
N GLU A 86 -38.69 -7.22 -19.35
CA GLU A 86 -38.96 -8.05 -20.52
C GLU A 86 -40.38 -7.79 -21.10
N GLN A 87 -41.36 -7.60 -20.24
CA GLN A 87 -42.72 -7.24 -20.69
C GLN A 87 -42.77 -5.83 -21.29
N ILE A 88 -42.06 -4.86 -20.70
CA ILE A 88 -41.93 -3.52 -21.28
C ILE A 88 -41.30 -3.59 -22.68
N ILE A 89 -40.22 -4.37 -22.84
CA ILE A 89 -39.54 -4.54 -24.14
C ILE A 89 -40.44 -5.20 -25.19
N LYS A 90 -41.32 -6.11 -24.79
CA LYS A 90 -42.34 -6.68 -25.71
C LYS A 90 -43.33 -5.63 -26.21
N LEU A 91 -43.68 -4.65 -25.39
CA LEU A 91 -44.60 -3.56 -25.75
C LEU A 91 -43.89 -2.41 -26.49
N ASP A 92 -42.67 -2.10 -26.07
CA ASP A 92 -41.78 -1.09 -26.69
C ASP A 92 -40.35 -1.63 -26.87
N PRO A 93 -40.05 -2.30 -27.98
CA PRO A 93 -38.73 -2.84 -28.29
C PRO A 93 -37.66 -1.80 -28.53
N ARG A 94 -38.01 -0.50 -28.61
CA ARG A 94 -37.06 0.59 -28.77
C ARG A 94 -36.77 1.36 -27.47
N SER A 95 -37.27 0.91 -26.34
CA SER A 95 -37.03 1.51 -25.07
C SER A 95 -35.60 1.23 -24.57
N ALA A 96 -34.67 2.14 -24.85
CA ALA A 96 -33.29 2.05 -24.37
C ALA A 96 -33.19 1.89 -22.83
N LEU A 97 -34.11 2.55 -22.11
CA LEU A 97 -34.16 2.46 -20.63
C LEU A 97 -34.66 1.07 -20.18
N ALA A 98 -35.63 0.46 -20.87
CA ALA A 98 -36.09 -0.88 -20.51
C ALA A 98 -34.97 -1.91 -20.72
N HIS A 99 -34.23 -1.84 -21.83
CA HIS A 99 -33.05 -2.68 -22.07
C HIS A 99 -31.98 -2.46 -21.04
N SER A 100 -31.70 -1.19 -20.66
CA SER A 100 -30.72 -0.86 -19.61
C SER A 100 -31.10 -1.44 -18.24
N ASN A 101 -32.36 -1.31 -17.86
CA ASN A 101 -32.86 -1.80 -16.57
C ASN A 101 -32.97 -3.35 -16.53
N LEU A 102 -33.30 -3.98 -17.66
CA LEU A 102 -33.20 -5.43 -17.81
C LEU A 102 -31.74 -5.88 -17.65
N GLY A 103 -30.81 -5.19 -18.31
CA GLY A 103 -29.39 -5.43 -18.18
C GLY A 103 -28.90 -5.29 -16.72
N LEU A 104 -29.36 -4.28 -15.97
CA LEU A 104 -29.10 -4.12 -14.56
C LEU A 104 -29.63 -5.32 -13.75
N ALA A 105 -30.89 -5.73 -13.94
CA ALA A 105 -31.47 -6.86 -13.22
C ALA A 105 -30.70 -8.17 -13.49
N LEU A 106 -30.31 -8.38 -14.76
CA LEU A 106 -29.49 -9.52 -15.19
C LEU A 106 -28.05 -9.48 -14.57
N TYR A 107 -27.43 -8.31 -14.54
CA TYR A 107 -26.14 -8.11 -13.90
C TYR A 107 -26.20 -8.44 -12.39
N MET A 108 -27.18 -7.89 -11.69
CA MET A 108 -27.37 -8.11 -10.25
C MET A 108 -27.68 -9.57 -9.91
N SER A 109 -28.30 -10.33 -10.83
CA SER A 109 -28.49 -11.77 -10.71
C SER A 109 -27.33 -12.62 -11.26
N SER A 110 -26.17 -11.99 -11.55
CA SER A 110 -24.94 -12.63 -12.07
C SER A 110 -25.13 -13.32 -13.44
N ARG A 111 -26.16 -12.96 -14.19
CA ARG A 111 -26.41 -13.46 -15.57
C ARG A 111 -25.70 -12.58 -16.61
N TYR A 112 -24.36 -12.40 -16.42
CA TYR A 112 -23.54 -11.46 -17.19
C TYR A 112 -23.65 -11.60 -18.72
N PRO A 113 -23.65 -12.81 -19.35
CA PRO A 113 -23.79 -12.90 -20.81
C PRO A 113 -25.11 -12.32 -21.32
N LYS A 114 -26.21 -12.50 -20.58
CA LYS A 114 -27.50 -11.91 -20.96
C LYS A 114 -27.52 -10.40 -20.69
N ALA A 115 -26.91 -9.95 -19.59
CA ALA A 115 -26.77 -8.53 -19.25
C ALA A 115 -26.02 -7.78 -20.38
N ILE A 116 -24.92 -8.35 -20.91
CA ILE A 116 -24.15 -7.79 -22.02
C ILE A 116 -25.03 -7.54 -23.23
N ILE A 117 -25.84 -8.51 -23.64
CA ILE A 117 -26.73 -8.39 -24.80
C ILE A 117 -27.70 -7.22 -24.63
N GLU A 118 -28.33 -7.13 -23.46
CA GLU A 118 -29.36 -6.11 -23.24
C GLU A 118 -28.75 -4.71 -23.05
N LEU A 119 -27.61 -4.62 -22.40
CA LEU A 119 -26.89 -3.36 -22.22
C LEU A 119 -26.31 -2.85 -23.55
N GLN A 120 -25.84 -3.74 -24.43
CA GLN A 120 -25.40 -3.36 -25.75
C GLN A 120 -26.56 -2.78 -26.56
N LYS A 121 -27.74 -3.45 -26.58
CA LYS A 121 -28.96 -2.91 -27.22
C LYS A 121 -29.36 -1.56 -26.66
N ALA A 122 -29.27 -1.37 -25.33
CA ALA A 122 -29.56 -0.09 -24.70
C ALA A 122 -28.69 1.02 -25.26
N LEU A 123 -27.35 0.76 -25.39
CA LEU A 123 -26.40 1.71 -25.92
C LEU A 123 -26.50 1.93 -27.44
N ASP A 124 -26.92 0.91 -28.21
CA ASP A 124 -27.19 1.05 -29.62
C ASP A 124 -28.40 1.97 -29.87
N LEU A 125 -29.41 1.91 -28.99
CA LEU A 125 -30.59 2.77 -29.02
C LEU A 125 -30.31 4.18 -28.46
N ASN A 126 -29.49 4.28 -27.41
CA ASN A 126 -29.10 5.55 -26.82
C ASN A 126 -27.63 5.49 -26.30
N PRO A 127 -26.66 5.99 -27.10
CA PRO A 127 -25.24 5.98 -26.75
C PRO A 127 -24.85 6.83 -25.52
N HIS A 128 -25.76 7.70 -25.06
CA HIS A 128 -25.52 8.61 -23.93
C HIS A 128 -25.93 8.02 -22.57
N LEU A 129 -26.28 6.73 -22.50
CA LEU A 129 -26.60 6.06 -21.25
C LEU A 129 -25.31 5.65 -20.50
N ASP A 130 -24.68 6.59 -19.80
CA ASP A 130 -23.40 6.34 -19.11
C ASP A 130 -23.49 5.21 -18.09
N HIS A 131 -24.61 5.09 -17.36
CA HIS A 131 -24.82 3.96 -16.44
C HIS A 131 -24.86 2.60 -17.16
N ALA A 132 -25.51 2.53 -18.34
CA ALA A 132 -25.54 1.31 -19.13
C ALA A 132 -24.12 0.94 -19.60
N ARG A 133 -23.29 1.94 -19.94
CA ARG A 133 -21.90 1.73 -20.32
C ARG A 133 -21.08 1.16 -19.18
N VAL A 134 -21.20 1.71 -17.96
CA VAL A 134 -20.54 1.18 -16.76
C VAL A 134 -20.99 -0.26 -16.48
N LEU A 135 -22.30 -0.53 -16.50
CA LEU A 135 -22.83 -1.88 -16.28
C LEU A 135 -22.36 -2.87 -17.34
N LEU A 136 -22.27 -2.45 -18.62
CA LEU A 136 -21.73 -3.26 -19.70
C LEU A 136 -20.26 -3.61 -19.44
N ALA A 137 -19.46 -2.62 -19.06
CA ALA A 137 -18.06 -2.81 -18.70
C ALA A 137 -17.90 -3.80 -17.55
N LEU A 138 -18.69 -3.63 -16.47
CA LEU A 138 -18.69 -4.52 -15.31
C LEU A 138 -19.20 -5.94 -15.68
N SER A 139 -20.15 -6.06 -16.60
CA SER A 139 -20.64 -7.35 -17.08
C SER A 139 -19.56 -8.11 -17.85
N TYR A 140 -18.81 -7.43 -18.74
CA TYR A 140 -17.66 -8.00 -19.42
C TYR A 140 -16.56 -8.38 -18.41
N PHE A 141 -16.24 -7.50 -17.46
CA PHE A 141 -15.24 -7.77 -16.44
C PHE A 141 -15.57 -9.02 -15.63
N ASN A 142 -16.82 -9.14 -15.16
CA ASN A 142 -17.27 -10.27 -14.34
C ASN A 142 -17.45 -11.56 -15.13
N SER A 143 -17.68 -11.48 -16.45
CA SER A 143 -17.66 -12.64 -17.34
C SER A 143 -16.25 -13.11 -17.71
N GLY A 144 -15.21 -12.34 -17.33
CA GLY A 144 -13.80 -12.63 -17.64
C GLY A 144 -13.32 -12.03 -18.97
N ASP A 145 -14.14 -11.34 -19.70
CA ASP A 145 -13.77 -10.67 -20.95
C ASP A 145 -13.17 -9.30 -20.68
N ILE A 146 -11.90 -9.32 -20.26
CA ILE A 146 -11.15 -8.12 -19.89
C ILE A 146 -10.85 -7.24 -21.11
N GLY A 147 -10.73 -7.87 -22.30
CA GLY A 147 -10.48 -7.15 -23.55
C GLY A 147 -11.57 -6.14 -23.90
N HIS A 148 -12.84 -6.53 -23.76
CA HIS A 148 -13.96 -5.61 -23.95
C HIS A 148 -14.26 -4.73 -22.74
N ALA A 149 -13.98 -5.22 -21.52
CA ALA A 149 -14.21 -4.45 -20.29
C ALA A 149 -13.33 -3.19 -20.21
N THR A 150 -12.02 -3.33 -20.48
CA THR A 150 -11.05 -2.26 -20.27
C THR A 150 -11.35 -0.97 -21.02
N PRO A 151 -11.59 -0.96 -22.34
CA PRO A 151 -11.86 0.29 -23.06
C PRO A 151 -13.16 0.97 -22.61
N LEU A 152 -14.16 0.19 -22.17
CA LEU A 152 -15.38 0.76 -21.61
C LEU A 152 -15.15 1.36 -20.23
N LEU A 153 -14.33 0.71 -19.38
CA LEU A 153 -13.92 1.26 -18.08
C LEU A 153 -13.07 2.51 -18.24
N GLU A 154 -12.12 2.53 -19.19
CA GLU A 154 -11.34 3.73 -19.51
C GLU A 154 -12.23 4.90 -19.88
N LYS A 155 -13.21 4.67 -20.78
CA LYS A 155 -14.16 5.70 -21.17
C LYS A 155 -15.03 6.18 -20.01
N ALA A 156 -15.50 5.27 -19.16
CA ALA A 156 -16.24 5.62 -17.94
C ALA A 156 -15.39 6.41 -16.96
N TYR A 157 -14.14 6.03 -16.77
CA TYR A 157 -13.18 6.72 -15.88
C TYR A 157 -12.85 8.12 -16.38
N GLN A 158 -12.75 8.33 -17.68
CA GLN A 158 -12.56 9.67 -18.26
C GLN A 158 -13.79 10.56 -18.09
N ALA A 159 -14.98 9.99 -18.09
CA ALA A 159 -16.23 10.73 -17.87
C ALA A 159 -16.40 11.11 -16.38
N ASP A 160 -16.08 10.20 -15.47
CA ASP A 160 -16.09 10.46 -14.02
C ASP A 160 -14.92 9.77 -13.31
N LYS A 161 -13.92 10.56 -12.95
CA LYS A 161 -12.75 10.08 -12.18
C LYS A 161 -13.05 9.89 -10.69
N ASN A 162 -14.22 10.28 -10.22
CA ASN A 162 -14.61 10.20 -8.80
C ASN A 162 -15.50 8.97 -8.50
N ASP A 163 -15.73 8.12 -9.48
CA ASP A 163 -16.43 6.85 -9.25
C ASP A 163 -15.46 5.78 -8.75
N PRO A 164 -15.52 5.38 -7.45
CA PRO A 164 -14.62 4.40 -6.90
C PRO A 164 -14.80 3.00 -7.50
N VAL A 165 -16.01 2.67 -7.98
CA VAL A 165 -16.30 1.37 -8.61
C VAL A 165 -15.59 1.26 -9.95
N VAL A 166 -15.64 2.34 -10.75
CA VAL A 166 -14.95 2.39 -12.04
C VAL A 166 -13.42 2.38 -11.83
N ALA A 167 -12.89 3.18 -10.89
CA ALA A 167 -11.46 3.20 -10.59
C ALA A 167 -10.95 1.83 -10.14
N ALA A 168 -11.69 1.14 -9.25
CA ALA A 168 -11.36 -0.19 -8.77
C ALA A 168 -11.31 -1.21 -9.92
N HIS A 169 -12.37 -1.30 -10.71
CA HIS A 169 -12.46 -2.29 -11.80
C HIS A 169 -11.48 -2.01 -12.93
N LEU A 170 -11.20 -0.73 -13.22
CA LEU A 170 -10.18 -0.36 -14.20
C LEU A 170 -8.78 -0.80 -13.72
N GLY A 171 -8.44 -0.54 -12.46
CA GLY A 171 -7.19 -0.99 -11.88
C GLY A 171 -7.04 -2.51 -11.90
N LEU A 172 -8.10 -3.23 -11.51
CA LEU A 172 -8.12 -4.70 -11.56
C LEU A 172 -8.06 -5.24 -13.01
N ALA A 173 -8.66 -4.55 -13.98
CA ALA A 173 -8.59 -4.91 -15.40
C ALA A 173 -7.14 -4.78 -15.91
N TYR A 174 -6.46 -3.69 -15.57
CA TYR A 174 -5.05 -3.50 -15.92
C TYR A 174 -4.13 -4.54 -15.24
N MET A 175 -4.37 -4.89 -13.97
CA MET A 175 -3.64 -5.99 -13.31
C MET A 175 -3.79 -7.33 -14.05
N ARG A 176 -4.98 -7.62 -14.58
CA ARG A 176 -5.21 -8.85 -15.39
C ARG A 176 -4.53 -8.80 -16.75
N GLN A 177 -4.25 -7.60 -17.27
CA GLN A 177 -3.49 -7.36 -18.50
C GLN A 177 -1.99 -7.21 -18.26
N GLU A 178 -1.53 -7.39 -17.02
CA GLU A 178 -0.13 -7.21 -16.62
C GLU A 178 0.42 -5.80 -16.90
N ASN A 179 -0.47 -4.79 -16.93
CA ASN A 179 -0.10 -3.38 -17.08
C ASN A 179 -0.06 -2.72 -15.68
N ASP A 180 1.02 -3.01 -14.96
CA ASP A 180 1.13 -2.66 -13.54
C ASP A 180 1.23 -1.15 -13.30
N GLU A 181 1.77 -0.37 -14.24
CA GLU A 181 1.81 1.10 -14.15
C GLU A 181 0.41 1.71 -14.17
N LYS A 182 -0.39 1.32 -15.17
CA LYS A 182 -1.78 1.81 -15.27
C LYS A 182 -2.65 1.27 -14.15
N ALA A 183 -2.40 0.02 -13.72
CA ALA A 183 -3.07 -0.56 -12.56
C ALA A 183 -2.80 0.26 -11.30
N LEU A 184 -1.53 0.57 -11.01
CA LEU A 184 -1.15 1.35 -9.84
C LEU A 184 -1.79 2.75 -9.84
N ALA A 185 -1.86 3.41 -11.00
CA ALA A 185 -2.49 4.72 -11.13
C ALA A 185 -3.99 4.68 -10.81
N ALA A 186 -4.74 3.73 -11.40
CA ALA A 186 -6.17 3.59 -11.16
C ALA A 186 -6.49 3.15 -9.72
N LEU A 187 -5.71 2.22 -9.16
CA LEU A 187 -5.87 1.75 -7.78
C LEU A 187 -5.48 2.81 -6.75
N SER A 188 -4.50 3.68 -7.07
CA SER A 188 -4.17 4.83 -6.24
C SER A 188 -5.35 5.80 -6.14
N ARG A 189 -6.04 6.04 -7.26
CA ARG A 189 -7.25 6.85 -7.25
C ARG A 189 -8.35 6.22 -6.42
N TRP A 190 -8.53 4.90 -6.48
CA TRP A 190 -9.48 4.21 -5.61
C TRP A 190 -9.17 4.42 -4.11
N VAL A 191 -7.89 4.32 -3.71
CA VAL A 191 -7.46 4.60 -2.32
C VAL A 191 -7.72 6.06 -1.93
N GLU A 192 -7.50 7.03 -2.83
CA GLU A 192 -7.82 8.45 -2.56
C GLU A 192 -9.31 8.67 -2.30
N LEU A 193 -10.18 7.98 -3.04
CA LEU A 193 -11.63 8.06 -2.89
C LEU A 193 -12.13 7.32 -1.64
N GLU A 194 -11.49 6.22 -1.27
CA GLU A 194 -11.86 5.37 -0.15
C GLU A 194 -10.61 5.00 0.70
N PRO A 195 -10.03 5.93 1.48
CA PRO A 195 -8.73 5.75 2.14
C PRO A 195 -8.66 4.57 3.13
N ASN A 196 -9.79 4.21 3.71
CA ASN A 196 -9.89 3.13 4.70
C ASN A 196 -10.44 1.82 4.13
N ASN A 197 -10.56 1.71 2.80
CA ASN A 197 -11.03 0.50 2.16
C ASN A 197 -9.88 -0.53 2.09
N PRO A 198 -10.01 -1.70 2.78
CA PRO A 198 -8.93 -2.69 2.84
C PRO A 198 -8.63 -3.31 1.48
N ASP A 199 -9.64 -3.48 0.60
CA ASP A 199 -9.43 -4.03 -0.74
C ASP A 199 -8.66 -3.02 -1.62
N ALA A 200 -8.97 -1.72 -1.51
CA ALA A 200 -8.25 -0.68 -2.23
C ALA A 200 -6.77 -0.64 -1.84
N LEU A 201 -6.48 -0.66 -0.54
CA LEU A 201 -5.13 -0.70 -0.01
C LEU A 201 -4.38 -1.98 -0.43
N TYR A 202 -5.03 -3.14 -0.36
CA TYR A 202 -4.45 -4.42 -0.74
C TYR A 202 -4.08 -4.46 -2.21
N PHE A 203 -5.00 -4.11 -3.11
CA PHE A 203 -4.74 -4.19 -4.55
C PHE A 203 -3.73 -3.15 -5.01
N LYS A 204 -3.74 -1.93 -4.44
CA LYS A 204 -2.70 -0.93 -4.68
C LYS A 204 -1.31 -1.45 -4.27
N GLY A 205 -1.19 -2.04 -3.06
CA GLY A 205 0.06 -2.62 -2.58
C GLY A 205 0.54 -3.75 -3.50
N LYS A 206 -0.37 -4.60 -3.97
CA LYS A 206 -0.06 -5.70 -4.88
C LYS A 206 0.42 -5.22 -6.25
N ALA A 207 -0.22 -4.20 -6.83
CA ALA A 207 0.24 -3.61 -8.10
C ALA A 207 1.62 -2.96 -7.96
N ALA A 208 1.86 -2.24 -6.85
CA ALA A 208 3.17 -1.66 -6.56
C ALA A 208 4.27 -2.73 -6.41
N MET A 209 3.96 -3.86 -5.77
CA MET A 209 4.88 -5.00 -5.62
C MET A 209 5.25 -5.62 -6.98
N PHE A 210 4.28 -5.82 -7.88
CA PHE A 210 4.55 -6.35 -9.22
C PHE A 210 5.41 -5.39 -10.03
N LEU A 211 5.09 -4.10 -10.04
CA LEU A 211 5.89 -3.08 -10.72
C LEU A 211 7.32 -3.01 -10.19
N ALA A 212 7.50 -3.08 -8.86
CA ALA A 212 8.83 -3.16 -8.26
C ALA A 212 9.59 -4.43 -8.68
N SER A 213 8.92 -5.59 -8.66
CA SER A 213 9.50 -6.87 -9.09
C SER A 213 9.99 -6.82 -10.54
N ASP A 214 9.17 -6.30 -11.45
CA ASP A 214 9.54 -6.17 -12.87
C ASP A 214 10.74 -5.23 -13.06
N SER A 215 10.78 -4.12 -12.31
CA SER A 215 11.90 -3.18 -12.29
C SER A 215 13.20 -3.84 -11.81
N PHE A 216 13.13 -4.67 -10.77
CA PHE A 216 14.28 -5.42 -10.26
C PHE A 216 14.76 -6.51 -11.23
N VAL A 217 13.82 -7.19 -11.90
CA VAL A 217 14.16 -8.14 -12.97
C VAL A 217 14.85 -7.42 -14.13
N ALA A 218 14.37 -6.25 -14.52
CA ALA A 218 15.00 -5.42 -15.55
C ALA A 218 16.40 -4.96 -15.14
N LEU A 219 16.59 -4.50 -13.89
CA LEU A 219 17.90 -4.14 -13.34
C LEU A 219 18.86 -5.34 -13.34
N THR A 220 18.40 -6.50 -12.92
CA THR A 220 19.21 -7.75 -12.93
C THR A 220 19.68 -8.12 -14.33
N LYS A 221 18.84 -7.90 -15.36
CA LYS A 221 19.22 -8.19 -16.76
C LYS A 221 20.14 -7.13 -17.36
N ALA A 222 19.86 -5.87 -17.07
CA ALA A 222 20.57 -4.74 -17.69
C ALA A 222 21.94 -4.47 -17.05
N ALA A 223 22.06 -4.62 -15.73
CA ALA A 223 23.24 -4.25 -14.96
C ALA A 223 23.43 -5.14 -13.70
N PRO A 224 23.70 -6.46 -13.86
CA PRO A 224 23.74 -7.42 -12.76
C PRO A 224 24.84 -7.13 -11.72
N ASP A 225 25.92 -6.48 -12.14
CA ASP A 225 27.07 -6.14 -11.29
C ASP A 225 27.20 -4.65 -11.01
N SER A 226 26.12 -3.88 -11.20
CA SER A 226 26.12 -2.44 -10.88
C SER A 226 26.05 -2.19 -9.37
N TYR A 227 26.54 -1.01 -8.94
CA TYR A 227 26.43 -0.61 -7.54
C TYR A 227 24.97 -0.61 -7.03
N ARG A 228 23.99 -0.31 -7.91
CA ARG A 228 22.56 -0.38 -7.57
C ARG A 228 22.09 -1.81 -7.35
N MET A 229 22.62 -2.77 -8.07
CA MET A 229 22.30 -4.19 -7.86
C MET A 229 22.89 -4.70 -6.55
N PHE A 230 24.14 -4.30 -6.21
CA PHE A 230 24.74 -4.61 -4.92
C PHE A 230 23.99 -3.93 -3.77
N GLN A 231 23.57 -2.67 -3.93
CA GLN A 231 22.71 -1.99 -2.96
C GLN A 231 21.41 -2.75 -2.71
N LEU A 232 20.69 -3.12 -3.78
CA LEU A 232 19.43 -3.86 -3.69
C LEU A 232 19.61 -5.21 -2.97
N ARG A 233 20.67 -5.97 -3.29
CA ARG A 233 21.00 -7.21 -2.59
C ARG A 233 21.28 -6.97 -1.11
N GLY A 234 21.99 -5.90 -0.79
CA GLY A 234 22.26 -5.48 0.59
C GLY A 234 20.97 -5.18 1.36
N GLU A 235 20.04 -4.44 0.75
CA GLU A 235 18.73 -4.13 1.33
C GLU A 235 17.90 -5.41 1.59
N MET A 236 17.85 -6.31 0.62
CA MET A 236 17.14 -7.60 0.75
C MET A 236 17.74 -8.49 1.86
N LEU A 237 19.06 -8.60 1.91
CA LEU A 237 19.76 -9.38 2.94
C LEU A 237 19.54 -8.78 4.35
N ARG A 238 19.54 -7.45 4.46
CA ARG A 238 19.22 -6.77 5.72
C ARG A 238 17.80 -7.10 6.19
N GLN A 239 16.81 -7.05 5.31
CA GLN A 239 15.42 -7.41 5.64
C GLN A 239 15.29 -8.87 6.09
N GLN A 240 16.15 -9.77 5.59
CA GLN A 240 16.22 -11.17 5.99
C GLN A 240 17.02 -11.40 7.28
N GLY A 241 17.50 -10.34 7.93
CA GLY A 241 18.34 -10.45 9.14
C GLY A 241 19.77 -10.95 8.86
N GLN A 242 20.20 -11.00 7.60
CA GLN A 242 21.53 -11.47 7.19
C GLN A 242 22.55 -10.30 7.18
N GLY A 243 22.74 -9.66 8.32
CA GLY A 243 23.60 -8.47 8.46
C GLY A 243 25.00 -8.59 7.87
N PRO A 244 25.78 -9.66 8.18
CA PRO A 244 27.12 -9.81 7.62
C PRO A 244 27.14 -9.91 6.08
N ALA A 245 26.16 -10.57 5.47
CA ALA A 245 26.06 -10.66 4.03
C ALA A 245 25.65 -9.30 3.42
N ALA A 246 24.73 -8.58 4.05
CA ALA A 246 24.34 -7.23 3.65
C ALA A 246 25.54 -6.25 3.66
N ILE A 247 26.37 -6.28 4.71
CA ILE A 247 27.62 -5.51 4.81
C ILE A 247 28.51 -5.77 3.59
N SER A 248 28.68 -7.04 3.20
CA SER A 248 29.49 -7.42 2.03
C SER A 248 28.97 -6.79 0.73
N GLU A 249 27.66 -6.82 0.52
CA GLU A 249 27.07 -6.24 -0.69
C GLU A 249 27.16 -4.71 -0.71
N TYR A 250 26.91 -4.02 0.41
CA TYR A 250 27.10 -2.56 0.48
C TYR A 250 28.55 -2.15 0.25
N LYS A 251 29.54 -2.90 0.74
CA LYS A 251 30.97 -2.63 0.44
C LYS A 251 31.27 -2.77 -1.05
N LYS A 252 30.68 -3.74 -1.75
CA LYS A 252 30.82 -3.84 -3.21
C LYS A 252 30.19 -2.64 -3.92
N ALA A 253 29.03 -2.17 -3.45
CA ALA A 253 28.38 -0.98 -3.99
C ALA A 253 29.25 0.26 -3.81
N ILE A 254 29.81 0.49 -2.63
CA ILE A 254 30.70 1.61 -2.31
C ILE A 254 31.99 1.53 -3.12
N ALA A 255 32.56 0.34 -3.31
CA ALA A 255 33.77 0.17 -4.12
C ALA A 255 33.57 0.59 -5.58
N GLN A 256 32.36 0.52 -6.11
CA GLN A 256 32.04 1.01 -7.46
C GLN A 256 31.67 2.49 -7.49
N LYS A 257 30.99 2.98 -6.47
CA LYS A 257 30.49 4.34 -6.40
C LYS A 257 30.47 4.87 -4.96
N ALA A 258 31.64 5.29 -4.50
CA ALA A 258 31.83 5.77 -3.13
C ALA A 258 31.08 7.07 -2.80
N ASP A 259 30.72 7.86 -3.83
CA ASP A 259 30.00 9.14 -3.68
C ASP A 259 28.48 9.00 -3.81
N ALA A 260 27.96 7.79 -3.88
CA ALA A 260 26.51 7.57 -3.96
C ALA A 260 25.88 7.77 -2.57
N ALA A 261 25.08 8.81 -2.42
CA ALA A 261 24.35 9.10 -1.18
C ALA A 261 23.53 7.90 -0.70
N GLY A 262 23.54 7.68 0.61
CA GLY A 262 22.80 6.63 1.30
C GLY A 262 23.52 5.29 1.43
N LEU A 263 24.59 5.03 0.69
CA LEU A 263 25.34 3.76 0.81
C LEU A 263 26.12 3.68 2.12
N HIS A 264 26.86 4.73 2.44
CA HIS A 264 27.59 4.84 3.70
C HIS A 264 26.66 4.90 4.91
N TYR A 265 25.52 5.59 4.79
CA TYR A 265 24.46 5.58 5.81
C TYR A 265 23.94 4.15 6.07
N ALA A 266 23.62 3.39 5.03
CA ALA A 266 23.12 2.03 5.17
C ALA A 266 24.17 1.09 5.80
N LEU A 267 25.43 1.21 5.38
CA LEU A 267 26.52 0.43 5.94
C LEU A 267 26.80 0.82 7.41
N GLY A 268 26.78 2.11 7.74
CA GLY A 268 26.93 2.62 9.10
C GLY A 268 25.82 2.10 10.03
N THR A 269 24.56 2.06 9.57
CA THR A 269 23.46 1.49 10.36
C THR A 269 23.65 0.00 10.63
N LEU A 270 24.12 -0.78 9.65
CA LEU A 270 24.43 -2.20 9.84
C LEU A 270 25.57 -2.43 10.84
N TYR A 271 26.62 -1.60 10.80
CA TYR A 271 27.70 -1.67 11.78
C TYR A 271 27.22 -1.31 13.20
N ARG A 272 26.38 -0.29 13.32
CA ARG A 272 25.77 0.09 14.60
C ARG A 272 24.89 -1.05 15.16
N GLU A 273 24.04 -1.65 14.34
CA GLU A 273 23.22 -2.82 14.70
C GLU A 273 24.06 -4.01 15.15
N ALA A 274 25.27 -4.17 14.59
CA ALA A 274 26.24 -5.19 14.97
C ALA A 274 27.12 -4.82 16.18
N GLY A 275 26.90 -3.66 16.82
CA GLY A 275 27.72 -3.15 17.93
C GLY A 275 29.13 -2.66 17.54
N ARG A 276 29.39 -2.51 16.24
CA ARG A 276 30.70 -2.08 15.68
C ARG A 276 30.71 -0.55 15.56
N LEU A 277 30.76 0.12 16.72
CA LEU A 277 30.46 1.56 16.82
C LEU A 277 31.50 2.45 16.14
N GLU A 278 32.78 2.11 16.16
CA GLU A 278 33.85 2.86 15.49
C GLU A 278 33.69 2.81 13.96
N GLU A 279 33.34 1.66 13.43
CA GLU A 279 33.13 1.48 12.00
C GLU A 279 31.83 2.17 11.56
N ALA A 280 30.80 2.14 12.41
CA ALA A 280 29.57 2.91 12.15
C ALA A 280 29.86 4.42 12.04
N LEU A 281 30.64 4.98 12.98
CA LEU A 281 31.05 6.38 12.94
C LEU A 281 31.86 6.73 11.69
N ALA A 282 32.76 5.85 11.25
CA ALA A 282 33.55 6.06 10.05
C ALA A 282 32.64 6.18 8.82
N GLU A 283 31.70 5.27 8.68
CA GLU A 283 30.76 5.28 7.55
C GLU A 283 29.79 6.47 7.62
N PHE A 284 29.24 6.80 8.78
CA PHE A 284 28.37 7.97 8.92
C PHE A 284 29.10 9.29 8.61
N ASN A 285 30.37 9.40 8.97
CA ASN A 285 31.16 10.58 8.61
C ASN A 285 31.42 10.68 7.09
N GLU A 286 31.61 9.54 6.41
CA GLU A 286 31.69 9.54 4.94
C GLU A 286 30.33 9.95 4.30
N GLU A 287 29.20 9.51 4.86
CA GLU A 287 27.89 9.96 4.40
C GLU A 287 27.73 11.48 4.57
N LEU A 288 28.15 12.06 5.72
CA LEU A 288 28.08 13.51 5.92
C LEU A 288 29.01 14.29 4.98
N ARG A 289 30.10 13.67 4.50
CA ARG A 289 30.95 14.30 3.46
C ARG A 289 30.19 14.41 2.14
N ILE A 290 29.34 13.43 1.83
CA ILE A 290 28.50 13.39 0.63
C ILE A 290 27.25 14.25 0.80
N SER A 291 26.59 14.12 1.97
CA SER A 291 25.31 14.74 2.31
C SER A 291 25.42 15.53 3.63
N PRO A 292 26.05 16.73 3.64
CA PRO A 292 26.39 17.45 4.89
C PRO A 292 25.18 17.84 5.75
N ASN A 293 24.00 17.95 5.15
CA ASN A 293 22.76 18.38 5.82
C ASN A 293 21.80 17.24 6.06
N ASP A 294 22.26 16.00 6.16
CA ASP A 294 21.40 14.87 6.49
C ASP A 294 21.15 14.79 8.00
N ALA A 295 19.88 15.05 8.41
CA ALA A 295 19.47 15.04 9.81
C ALA A 295 19.59 13.64 10.43
N MET A 296 19.27 12.58 9.66
CA MET A 296 19.29 11.21 10.17
C MET A 296 20.71 10.73 10.42
N THR A 297 21.65 11.03 9.53
CA THR A 297 23.07 10.67 9.73
C THR A 297 23.63 11.39 10.96
N ASN A 298 23.32 12.69 11.14
CA ASN A 298 23.71 13.42 12.36
C ASN A 298 23.08 12.79 13.62
N PHE A 299 21.82 12.39 13.56
CA PHE A 299 21.17 11.70 14.67
C PHE A 299 21.90 10.40 15.03
N PHE A 300 22.20 9.53 14.05
CA PHE A 300 22.87 8.26 14.34
C PHE A 300 24.29 8.42 14.84
N ILE A 301 25.03 9.44 14.39
CA ILE A 301 26.34 9.77 14.99
C ILE A 301 26.14 10.17 16.46
N GLY A 302 25.12 10.97 16.75
CA GLY A 302 24.79 11.37 18.11
C GLY A 302 24.41 10.19 19.01
N ASP A 303 23.57 9.27 18.51
CA ASP A 303 23.20 8.03 19.18
C ASP A 303 24.42 7.13 19.47
N VAL A 304 25.30 6.95 18.48
CA VAL A 304 26.55 6.17 18.69
C VAL A 304 27.44 6.80 19.79
N TYR A 305 27.62 8.12 19.76
CA TYR A 305 28.40 8.79 20.83
C TYR A 305 27.70 8.68 22.19
N LEU A 306 26.37 8.69 22.23
CA LEU A 306 25.63 8.47 23.48
C LEU A 306 25.82 7.04 23.99
N GLN A 307 25.85 6.03 23.13
CA GLN A 307 26.16 4.64 23.48
C GLN A 307 27.62 4.50 24.03
N GLN A 308 28.56 5.30 23.52
CA GLN A 308 29.93 5.36 23.99
C GLN A 308 30.10 6.23 25.25
N ASP A 309 29.01 6.76 25.83
CA ASP A 309 28.97 7.71 26.94
C ASP A 309 29.76 9.01 26.67
N ASN A 310 30.01 9.35 25.42
CA ASN A 310 30.61 10.60 24.98
C ASN A 310 29.53 11.69 24.83
N ILE A 311 29.14 12.27 25.97
CA ILE A 311 27.97 13.14 26.05
C ILE A 311 28.13 14.43 25.24
N ASP A 312 29.34 15.02 25.25
CA ASP A 312 29.58 16.28 24.51
C ASP A 312 29.49 16.11 23.02
N SER A 313 30.08 15.04 22.48
CA SER A 313 29.96 14.70 21.06
C SER A 313 28.52 14.34 20.70
N ALA A 314 27.85 13.55 21.53
CA ALA A 314 26.44 13.21 21.32
C ALA A 314 25.58 14.48 21.20
N GLN A 315 25.69 15.41 22.14
CA GLN A 315 24.93 16.66 22.10
C GLN A 315 25.24 17.52 20.88
N LYS A 316 26.50 17.55 20.44
CA LYS A 316 26.88 18.29 19.23
C LYS A 316 26.09 17.81 18.01
N TYR A 317 26.11 16.51 17.75
CA TYR A 317 25.48 15.93 16.58
C TYR A 317 23.95 15.87 16.70
N LEU A 318 23.39 15.63 17.89
CA LEU A 318 21.96 15.70 18.14
C LEU A 318 21.40 17.13 17.93
N ARG A 319 22.14 18.18 18.37
CA ARG A 319 21.75 19.57 18.05
C ARG A 319 21.78 19.83 16.57
N GLN A 320 22.76 19.32 15.84
CA GLN A 320 22.82 19.45 14.39
C GLN A 320 21.62 18.76 13.72
N ALA A 321 21.30 17.53 14.14
CA ALA A 321 20.11 16.81 13.66
C ALA A 321 18.83 17.61 13.90
N LEU A 322 18.64 18.14 15.11
CA LEU A 322 17.47 18.92 15.50
C LEU A 322 17.42 20.32 14.85
N SER A 323 18.57 20.89 14.48
CA SER A 323 18.59 22.14 13.70
C SER A 323 18.08 21.93 12.26
N LEU A 324 18.35 20.75 11.71
CA LEU A 324 17.89 20.35 10.34
C LEU A 324 16.45 19.84 10.37
N GLN A 325 16.09 19.05 11.38
CA GLN A 325 14.75 18.49 11.55
C GLN A 325 14.29 18.63 13.01
N PRO A 326 13.64 19.75 13.36
CA PRO A 326 13.27 20.05 14.76
C PRO A 326 12.36 19.03 15.43
N ASN A 327 11.50 18.36 14.64
CA ASN A 327 10.51 17.40 15.13
C ASN A 327 10.99 15.94 15.06
N LEU A 328 12.30 15.68 14.97
CA LEU A 328 12.85 14.32 14.99
C LEU A 328 12.78 13.78 16.42
N ALA A 329 11.72 13.00 16.70
CA ALA A 329 11.40 12.52 18.06
C ALA A 329 12.55 11.73 18.67
N ASP A 330 13.19 10.82 17.93
CA ASP A 330 14.30 10.01 18.40
C ASP A 330 15.51 10.88 18.82
N ALA A 331 15.82 11.92 18.04
CA ALA A 331 16.88 12.86 18.39
C ALA A 331 16.54 13.71 19.64
N GLN A 332 15.26 14.07 19.82
CA GLN A 332 14.81 14.75 21.03
C GLN A 332 14.92 13.84 22.27
N ILE A 333 14.53 12.57 22.13
CA ILE A 333 14.62 11.55 23.18
C ILE A 333 16.09 11.35 23.57
N ASP A 334 16.99 11.18 22.61
CA ASP A 334 18.41 11.01 22.89
C ASP A 334 19.05 12.27 23.46
N MET A 335 18.64 13.46 23.03
CA MET A 335 19.04 14.71 23.65
C MET A 335 18.59 14.77 25.13
N ALA A 336 17.36 14.33 25.44
CA ALA A 336 16.90 14.25 26.83
C ALA A 336 17.71 13.25 27.66
N LYS A 337 18.13 12.11 27.10
CA LYS A 337 19.04 11.17 27.73
C LYS A 337 20.39 11.86 28.07
N THR A 338 20.92 12.67 27.14
CA THR A 338 22.18 13.41 27.42
C THR A 338 22.00 14.43 28.54
N TYR A 339 20.87 15.12 28.62
CA TYR A 339 20.56 16.01 29.75
C TYR A 339 20.46 15.24 31.05
N GLY A 340 19.85 14.04 31.06
CA GLY A 340 19.85 13.18 32.25
C GLY A 340 21.22 12.79 32.74
N ARG A 341 22.17 12.45 31.84
CA ARG A 341 23.58 12.17 32.18
C ARG A 341 24.30 13.38 32.78
N GLN A 342 23.85 14.58 32.44
CA GLN A 342 24.39 15.83 32.99
C GLN A 342 23.66 16.33 34.27
N ASN A 343 22.75 15.55 34.83
CA ASN A 343 21.86 15.93 35.93
C ASN A 343 20.96 17.16 35.64
N LYS A 344 20.63 17.39 34.36
CA LYS A 344 19.74 18.46 33.88
C LYS A 344 18.32 17.90 33.66
N SER A 345 17.75 17.33 34.72
CA SER A 345 16.45 16.63 34.61
C SER A 345 15.30 17.55 34.22
N ALA A 346 15.36 18.85 34.58
CA ALA A 346 14.29 19.78 34.19
C ALA A 346 14.24 20.03 32.66
N GLU A 347 15.43 20.18 32.04
CA GLU A 347 15.56 20.33 30.60
C GLU A 347 15.15 19.05 29.86
N ALA A 348 15.50 17.89 30.39
CA ALA A 348 15.10 16.60 29.86
C ALA A 348 13.58 16.43 29.89
N ILE A 349 12.93 16.71 31.02
CA ILE A 349 11.46 16.64 31.17
C ILE A 349 10.79 17.56 30.17
N LYS A 350 11.18 18.84 30.11
CA LYS A 350 10.58 19.80 29.17
C LYS A 350 10.64 19.33 27.72
N LEU A 351 11.75 18.73 27.31
CA LEU A 351 11.92 18.22 25.96
C LEU A 351 11.02 17.02 25.70
N LEU A 352 10.95 16.06 26.62
CA LEU A 352 10.13 14.86 26.52
C LEU A 352 8.63 15.17 26.60
N GLU A 353 8.21 16.15 27.40
CA GLU A 353 6.81 16.64 27.38
C GLU A 353 6.42 17.18 26.00
N GLY A 354 7.35 17.82 25.29
CA GLY A 354 7.19 18.23 23.90
C GLY A 354 6.99 17.04 22.96
N VAL A 355 7.77 15.99 23.13
CA VAL A 355 7.68 14.75 22.35
C VAL A 355 6.32 14.09 22.54
N VAL A 356 5.91 13.80 23.77
CA VAL A 356 4.62 13.11 24.05
C VAL A 356 3.40 13.97 23.70
N LYS A 357 3.54 15.28 23.64
CA LYS A 357 2.48 16.19 23.17
C LYS A 357 2.30 16.09 21.67
N SER A 358 3.37 15.89 20.91
CA SER A 358 3.32 15.74 19.44
C SER A 358 2.95 14.31 19.02
N ASP A 359 3.40 13.32 19.76
CA ASP A 359 3.13 11.90 19.56
C ASP A 359 2.97 11.20 20.91
N ALA A 360 1.72 10.92 21.28
CA ALA A 360 1.36 10.30 22.55
C ALA A 360 1.66 8.80 22.61
N ASP A 361 2.11 8.17 21.54
CA ASP A 361 2.42 6.74 21.48
C ASP A 361 3.94 6.46 21.64
N GLN A 362 4.76 7.49 21.93
CA GLN A 362 6.20 7.35 22.12
C GLN A 362 6.55 6.69 23.47
N GLN A 363 6.70 5.35 23.45
CA GLN A 363 6.96 4.56 24.65
C GLN A 363 8.20 5.01 25.42
N ASP A 364 9.31 5.25 24.73
CA ASP A 364 10.58 5.61 25.33
C ASP A 364 10.51 6.97 26.03
N ALA A 365 9.76 7.92 25.45
CA ALA A 365 9.57 9.23 26.07
C ALA A 365 8.78 9.13 27.39
N HIS A 366 7.70 8.33 27.43
CA HIS A 366 6.92 8.09 28.65
C HIS A 366 7.76 7.38 29.74
N TYR A 367 8.58 6.38 29.35
CA TYR A 367 9.47 5.71 30.29
C TYR A 367 10.52 6.66 30.87
N LEU A 368 11.11 7.51 30.05
CA LEU A 368 12.10 8.50 30.53
C LEU A 368 11.44 9.56 31.40
N LEU A 369 10.27 10.06 31.06
CA LEU A 369 9.48 10.98 31.90
C LEU A 369 9.19 10.35 33.27
N PHE A 370 8.71 9.09 33.28
CA PHE A 370 8.53 8.35 34.53
C PHE A 370 9.82 8.36 35.38
N THR A 371 10.96 8.06 34.77
CA THR A 371 12.24 7.98 35.47
C THR A 371 12.62 9.34 36.04
N PHE A 372 12.60 10.42 35.25
CA PHE A 372 12.95 11.75 35.67
C PHE A 372 12.00 12.33 36.72
N TYR A 373 10.68 12.13 36.60
CA TYR A 373 9.72 12.56 37.62
C TYR A 373 9.92 11.82 38.94
N ARG A 374 10.14 10.49 38.89
CA ARG A 374 10.45 9.70 40.08
C ARG A 374 11.69 10.22 40.79
N ASP A 375 12.77 10.47 40.07
CA ASP A 375 14.03 10.92 40.60
C ASP A 375 13.97 12.35 41.19
N GLN A 376 13.01 13.15 40.74
CA GLN A 376 12.67 14.45 41.29
C GLN A 376 11.63 14.41 42.43
N GLY A 377 11.13 13.22 42.81
CA GLY A 377 10.12 13.06 43.85
C GLY A 377 8.70 13.46 43.42
N GLN A 378 8.48 13.67 42.13
CA GLN A 378 7.17 14.04 41.52
C GLN A 378 6.32 12.78 41.34
N THR A 379 5.87 12.18 42.43
CA THR A 379 5.29 10.85 42.46
C THR A 379 4.05 10.69 41.61
N GLU A 380 3.16 11.68 41.57
CA GLU A 380 1.91 11.58 40.79
C GLU A 380 2.15 11.65 39.28
N GLN A 381 3.06 12.51 38.82
CA GLN A 381 3.45 12.56 37.43
C GLN A 381 4.16 11.26 37.01
N ALA A 382 5.07 10.75 37.85
CA ALA A 382 5.73 9.49 37.59
C ALA A 382 4.73 8.32 37.45
N LYS A 383 3.75 8.20 38.33
CA LYS A 383 2.71 7.15 38.24
C LYS A 383 1.90 7.25 36.94
N LYS A 384 1.56 8.47 36.54
CA LYS A 384 0.81 8.71 35.31
C LYS A 384 1.59 8.23 34.08
N GLU A 385 2.84 8.65 33.95
CA GLU A 385 3.69 8.27 32.83
C GLU A 385 3.98 6.77 32.77
N LEU A 386 4.18 6.13 33.94
CA LEU A 386 4.35 4.68 34.03
C LEU A 386 3.10 3.93 33.54
N ALA A 387 1.90 4.39 33.92
CA ALA A 387 0.65 3.76 33.49
C ALA A 387 0.47 3.83 31.96
N ILE A 388 0.82 4.97 31.34
CA ILE A 388 0.78 5.15 29.89
C ILE A 388 1.80 4.21 29.21
N PHE A 389 3.03 4.18 29.70
CA PHE A 389 4.09 3.30 29.19
C PHE A 389 3.65 1.82 29.22
N GLU A 390 3.09 1.35 30.35
CA GLU A 390 2.63 -0.04 30.49
C GLU A 390 1.49 -0.36 29.52
N GLU A 391 0.56 0.57 29.31
CA GLU A 391 -0.52 0.41 28.34
C GLU A 391 -0.01 0.31 26.92
N LEU A 392 0.89 1.20 26.51
CA LEU A 392 1.51 1.18 25.19
C LEU A 392 2.29 -0.12 24.94
N LYS A 393 3.07 -0.56 25.95
CA LYS A 393 3.81 -1.82 25.90
C LYS A 393 2.88 -3.04 25.75
N ARG A 394 1.72 -3.02 26.42
CA ARG A 394 0.69 -4.05 26.26
C ARG A 394 0.12 -4.05 24.84
N LYS A 395 -0.26 -2.89 24.30
CA LYS A 395 -0.78 -2.74 22.93
C LYS A 395 0.23 -3.27 21.89
N THR A 396 1.50 -2.96 22.05
CA THR A 396 2.57 -3.46 21.16
C THR A 396 2.65 -4.98 21.20
N ARG A 397 2.69 -5.57 22.39
CA ARG A 397 2.73 -7.02 22.59
C ARG A 397 1.51 -7.74 21.98
N ASP A 398 0.32 -7.18 22.19
CA ASP A 398 -0.92 -7.76 21.63
C ASP A 398 -0.92 -7.72 20.09
N ARG A 399 -0.35 -6.65 19.51
CA ARG A 399 -0.17 -6.52 18.06
C ARG A 399 0.81 -7.56 17.51
N GLU A 400 1.96 -7.73 18.16
CA GLU A 400 2.98 -8.72 17.77
C GLU A 400 2.43 -10.15 17.86
N GLN A 401 1.73 -10.49 18.94
CA GLN A 401 1.09 -11.80 19.09
C GLN A 401 0.03 -12.06 18.01
N LYS A 402 -0.72 -11.02 17.64
CA LYS A 402 -1.71 -11.13 16.55
C LYS A 402 -1.02 -11.36 15.20
N LEU A 403 0.10 -10.68 14.93
CA LEU A 403 0.90 -10.90 13.72
C LEU A 403 1.48 -12.31 13.66
N MET A 404 2.11 -12.79 14.74
CA MET A 404 2.65 -14.17 14.82
C MET A 404 1.57 -15.23 14.59
N ARG A 405 0.35 -15.01 15.13
CA ARG A 405 -0.76 -15.93 14.85
C ARG A 405 -1.20 -15.94 13.40
N LEU A 406 -1.17 -14.79 12.74
CA LEU A 406 -1.49 -14.70 11.31
C LEU A 406 -0.41 -15.38 10.44
N GLU A 407 0.86 -15.24 10.80
CA GLU A 407 1.98 -15.92 10.12
C GLU A 407 1.95 -17.44 10.31
N SER A 408 1.50 -17.92 11.47
CA SER A 408 1.38 -19.38 11.74
C SER A 408 0.20 -20.05 11.04
N LEU A 409 -0.70 -19.29 10.41
CA LEU A 409 -1.86 -19.78 9.68
C LEU A 409 -1.60 -19.87 8.15
N ASN A 410 -0.44 -19.42 7.69
CA ASN A 410 0.03 -19.49 6.31
C ASN A 410 1.15 -20.55 6.17
#